data_1caf7c7ed821359d23c6da426617a34b
#
_entry.id   1caf7c7ed821359d23c6da426617a34b
#
_cell.length_a   1.000
_cell.length_b   1.000
_cell.length_c   1.000
_cell.angle_alpha   90.00
_cell.angle_beta   90.00
_cell.angle_gamma   90.00
#
_symmetry.space_group_name_H-M   'P 1'
#
loop_
_entity.id
_entity.type
_entity.pdbx_description
1 polymer ?
#
loop_
_entity_poly.entity_id
_entity_poly.type
_entity_poly.pdbx_seq_one_letter_code
_entity_poly.pdbx_strand_id
1 'polypeptide(L)'
;MYEHSYHLDFGAKAASYVDQVMANLSWERIDARYRVAIGEDVGNDNLFLPFGAPAQQEARISAEELKTALENGDDRRPVLLDLCLPRDLPRRTDMLRGASMHAPAALPRWVEKLSRDRPVVVYCICGFQVSGTAVTELRQRGYDARALVGGITAWHAIGGTTVPLDTSTYEHG
;
A
#
# COMPACT_ATOMS: atom_id res chain seq x y z
N MET A 1 3.98 23.55 -7.34
CA MET A 1 2.73 23.74 -6.56
C MET A 1 1.66 24.19 -7.55
N TYR A 2 0.53 23.50 -7.61
CA TYR A 2 -0.55 23.87 -8.51
C TYR A 2 -1.23 25.14 -7.98
N GLU A 3 -1.06 26.26 -8.64
CA GLU A 3 -1.62 27.55 -8.24
C GLU A 3 -3.15 27.54 -8.04
N HIS A 4 -3.83 26.62 -8.72
CA HIS A 4 -5.29 26.53 -8.68
C HIS A 4 -5.86 25.90 -7.39
N SER A 5 -5.06 25.19 -6.62
CA SER A 5 -5.56 24.45 -5.43
C SER A 5 -5.85 25.36 -4.23
N TYR A 6 -5.29 26.55 -4.16
CA TYR A 6 -5.49 27.50 -3.05
C TYR A 6 -6.19 28.80 -3.46
N HIS A 7 -6.42 29.00 -4.76
CA HIS A 7 -6.98 30.27 -5.29
C HIS A 7 -8.41 30.56 -4.80
N LEU A 8 -9.20 29.52 -4.53
CA LEU A 8 -10.57 29.67 -4.04
C LEU A 8 -10.61 30.26 -2.62
N ASP A 9 -9.66 29.85 -1.77
CA ASP A 9 -9.66 30.22 -0.34
C ASP A 9 -8.72 31.39 -0.04
N PHE A 10 -7.63 31.54 -0.76
CA PHE A 10 -6.56 32.53 -0.48
C PHE A 10 -6.31 33.54 -1.61
N GLY A 11 -6.98 33.40 -2.77
CA GLY A 11 -6.72 34.21 -3.94
C GLY A 11 -5.25 34.14 -4.36
N ALA A 12 -4.66 35.30 -4.67
CA ALA A 12 -3.24 35.39 -5.04
C ALA A 12 -2.27 35.43 -3.85
N LYS A 13 -2.74 35.22 -2.62
CA LYS A 13 -1.93 35.34 -1.39
C LYS A 13 -1.24 34.02 -1.04
N ALA A 14 -0.26 33.63 -1.85
CA ALA A 14 0.49 32.38 -1.66
C ALA A 14 1.14 32.29 -0.27
N ALA A 15 1.62 33.38 0.30
CA ALA A 15 2.20 33.41 1.64
C ALA A 15 1.20 32.98 2.72
N SER A 16 -0.01 33.53 2.70
CA SER A 16 -1.07 33.14 3.66
C SER A 16 -1.50 31.70 3.52
N TYR A 17 -1.49 31.14 2.32
CA TYR A 17 -1.71 29.73 2.10
C TYR A 17 -0.60 28.87 2.72
N VAL A 18 0.67 29.24 2.51
CA VAL A 18 1.82 28.53 3.09
C VAL A 18 1.75 28.58 4.62
N ASP A 19 1.47 29.74 5.21
CA ASP A 19 1.32 29.89 6.67
C ASP A 19 0.23 28.97 7.22
N GLN A 20 -0.91 28.91 6.53
CA GLN A 20 -2.02 28.02 6.93
C GLN A 20 -1.64 26.54 6.81
N VAL A 21 -0.95 26.15 5.74
CA VAL A 21 -0.44 24.78 5.58
C VAL A 21 0.53 24.43 6.70
N MET A 22 1.50 25.31 6.98
CA MET A 22 2.50 25.10 8.04
C MET A 22 1.86 25.01 9.43
N ALA A 23 0.83 25.80 9.70
CA ALA A 23 0.07 25.75 10.96
C ALA A 23 -0.75 24.46 11.12
N ASN A 24 -1.16 23.82 10.01
CA ASN A 24 -1.92 22.56 10.02
C ASN A 24 -1.05 21.31 9.92
N LEU A 25 0.28 21.46 9.75
CA LEU A 25 1.18 20.33 9.81
C LEU A 25 1.31 19.82 11.25
N SER A 26 1.17 18.51 11.43
CA SER A 26 1.51 17.88 12.71
C SER A 26 3.03 17.72 12.80
N TRP A 27 3.68 18.71 13.38
CA TRP A 27 5.14 18.72 13.57
C TRP A 27 5.62 17.56 14.43
N GLU A 28 4.83 17.14 15.41
CA GLU A 28 5.13 15.95 16.24
C GLU A 28 5.22 14.68 15.39
N ARG A 29 4.30 14.52 14.41
CA ARG A 29 4.33 13.39 13.49
C ARG A 29 5.50 13.47 12.52
N ILE A 30 5.86 14.65 12.09
CA ILE A 30 7.00 14.87 11.20
C ILE A 30 8.29 14.56 11.95
N ASP A 31 8.43 15.03 13.19
CA ASP A 31 9.58 14.76 14.05
C ASP A 31 9.72 13.26 14.34
N ALA A 32 8.64 12.60 14.73
CA ALA A 32 8.64 11.15 14.94
C ALA A 32 9.10 10.38 13.68
N ARG A 33 8.64 10.80 12.51
CA ARG A 33 9.07 10.23 11.22
C ARG A 33 10.54 10.46 10.94
N TYR A 34 11.02 11.64 11.20
CA TYR A 34 12.43 11.99 11.04
C TYR A 34 13.31 11.13 11.97
N ARG A 35 12.95 11.02 13.24
CA ARG A 35 13.69 10.22 14.24
C ARG A 35 13.78 8.75 13.84
N VAL A 36 12.69 8.16 13.37
CA VAL A 36 12.71 6.80 12.82
C VAL A 36 13.62 6.70 11.61
N ALA A 37 13.58 7.69 10.71
CA ALA A 37 14.42 7.68 9.50
C ALA A 37 15.92 7.74 9.80
N ILE A 38 16.32 8.38 10.92
CA ILE A 38 17.71 8.41 11.40
C ILE A 38 18.06 7.26 12.35
N GLY A 39 17.14 6.29 12.55
CA GLY A 39 17.38 5.08 13.35
C GLY A 39 17.12 5.21 14.83
N GLU A 40 16.42 6.27 15.30
CA GLU A 40 15.99 6.39 16.70
C GLU A 40 14.75 5.53 16.97
N ASP A 41 14.71 4.89 18.13
CA ASP A 41 13.53 4.19 18.63
C ASP A 41 12.55 5.21 19.23
N VAL A 42 11.39 5.38 18.62
CA VAL A 42 10.35 6.34 19.04
C VAL A 42 9.20 5.68 19.80
N GLY A 43 9.36 4.43 20.25
CA GLY A 43 8.31 3.70 20.95
C GLY A 43 7.06 3.41 20.11
N ASN A 44 6.28 2.45 20.55
CA ASN A 44 5.18 1.88 19.77
C ASN A 44 3.86 2.68 19.82
N ASP A 45 3.83 3.87 20.45
CA ASP A 45 2.61 4.63 20.72
C ASP A 45 2.14 5.50 19.52
N ASN A 46 2.88 5.54 18.44
CA ASN A 46 2.48 6.26 17.23
C ASN A 46 2.08 5.32 16.12
N LEU A 47 0.82 4.95 16.11
CA LEU A 47 0.16 4.03 15.19
C LEU A 47 0.17 4.41 13.70
N PHE A 48 0.81 5.48 13.33
CA PHE A 48 1.15 5.83 11.96
C PHE A 48 2.67 5.89 11.83
N LEU A 49 3.32 4.75 12.10
CA LEU A 49 4.72 4.63 11.76
C LEU A 49 4.91 4.96 10.27
N PRO A 50 5.84 5.85 9.99
CA PRO A 50 6.13 6.23 8.62
C PRO A 50 6.62 5.04 7.85
N PHE A 51 6.43 5.12 6.57
CA PHE A 51 7.14 4.34 5.61
C PHE A 51 8.65 4.31 5.96
N GLY A 52 9.16 3.23 6.54
CA GLY A 52 10.58 3.10 6.83
C GLY A 52 10.99 2.54 8.19
N ALA A 53 10.06 2.35 9.14
CA ALA A 53 10.40 1.62 10.37
C ALA A 53 10.88 0.19 10.04
N PRO A 54 11.91 -0.35 10.73
CA PRO A 54 12.46 -1.67 10.44
C PRO A 54 11.38 -2.77 10.35
N ALA A 55 10.44 -2.81 11.29
CA ALA A 55 9.30 -3.74 11.25
C ALA A 55 8.36 -3.51 10.05
N GLN A 56 8.36 -2.33 9.44
CA GLN A 56 7.60 -2.03 8.23
C GLN A 56 8.39 -2.32 6.95
N GLN A 57 9.72 -2.31 6.98
CA GLN A 57 10.53 -2.75 5.85
C GLN A 57 10.35 -4.25 5.61
N GLU A 58 10.32 -5.06 6.67
CA GLU A 58 10.00 -6.50 6.58
C GLU A 58 8.58 -6.77 6.04
N ALA A 59 7.66 -5.82 6.24
CA ALA A 59 6.29 -5.89 5.74
C ALA A 59 6.13 -5.35 4.31
N ARG A 60 7.23 -5.18 3.57
CA ARG A 60 7.25 -4.62 2.22
C ARG A 60 8.09 -5.44 1.27
N ILE A 61 7.76 -5.30 -0.01
CA ILE A 61 8.50 -5.88 -1.11
C ILE A 61 8.54 -4.87 -2.26
N SER A 62 9.68 -4.67 -2.89
CA SER A 62 9.79 -3.85 -4.09
C SER A 62 9.22 -4.59 -5.32
N ALA A 63 8.99 -3.87 -6.40
CA ALA A 63 8.50 -4.47 -7.63
C ALA A 63 9.56 -5.42 -8.25
N GLU A 64 10.83 -5.07 -8.14
CA GLU A 64 11.95 -5.87 -8.62
C GLU A 64 12.12 -7.17 -7.81
N GLU A 65 12.05 -7.08 -6.47
CA GLU A 65 12.10 -8.25 -5.60
C GLU A 65 10.92 -9.20 -5.85
N LEU A 66 9.70 -8.64 -6.03
CA LEU A 66 8.53 -9.44 -6.37
C LEU A 66 8.69 -10.12 -7.72
N LYS A 67 9.19 -9.39 -8.74
CA LYS A 67 9.44 -9.95 -10.06
C LYS A 67 10.40 -11.14 -9.98
N THR A 68 11.51 -10.98 -9.28
CA THR A 68 12.48 -12.05 -9.04
C THR A 68 11.85 -13.25 -8.32
N ALA A 69 11.04 -13.01 -7.27
CA ALA A 69 10.35 -14.06 -6.55
C ALA A 69 9.35 -14.84 -7.41
N LEU A 70 8.70 -14.17 -8.37
CA LEU A 70 7.77 -14.81 -9.30
C LEU A 70 8.46 -15.59 -10.42
N GLU A 71 9.66 -15.17 -10.83
CA GLU A 71 10.45 -15.82 -11.88
C GLU A 71 11.19 -17.07 -11.40
N ASN A 72 11.61 -17.11 -10.13
CA ASN A 72 12.40 -18.22 -9.57
C ASN A 72 11.69 -19.55 -9.47
N GLY A 73 10.39 -19.63 -9.78
CA GLY A 73 9.66 -20.90 -9.99
C GLY A 73 9.54 -21.81 -8.77
N ASP A 74 9.87 -21.33 -7.57
CA ASP A 74 9.81 -22.10 -6.33
C ASP A 74 8.37 -22.39 -5.91
N ASP A 75 8.14 -23.53 -5.23
CA ASP A 75 6.86 -23.92 -4.60
C ASP A 75 6.34 -22.86 -3.60
N ARG A 76 7.20 -21.92 -3.20
CA ARG A 76 6.89 -20.80 -2.32
C ARG A 76 6.49 -19.51 -3.04
N ARG A 77 6.04 -19.57 -4.28
CA ARG A 77 5.51 -18.38 -4.97
C ARG A 77 4.47 -17.69 -4.08
N PRO A 78 4.57 -16.35 -3.91
CA PRO A 78 3.62 -15.62 -3.09
C PRO A 78 2.20 -15.71 -3.67
N VAL A 79 1.21 -15.72 -2.80
CA VAL A 79 -0.18 -15.43 -3.14
C VAL A 79 -0.29 -13.94 -3.39
N LEU A 80 -0.83 -13.54 -4.55
CA LEU A 80 -0.97 -12.14 -4.92
C LEU A 80 -2.41 -11.69 -4.69
N LEU A 81 -2.58 -10.65 -3.88
CA LEU A 81 -3.88 -10.08 -3.56
C LEU A 81 -3.98 -8.64 -4.08
N ASP A 82 -4.88 -8.42 -5.02
CA ASP A 82 -5.23 -7.10 -5.51
C ASP A 82 -6.35 -6.50 -4.66
N LEU A 83 -6.04 -5.49 -3.87
CA LEU A 83 -7.03 -4.80 -3.06
C LEU A 83 -7.49 -3.52 -3.76
N CYS A 84 -8.70 -3.59 -4.30
CA CYS A 84 -9.31 -2.47 -4.99
C CYS A 84 -10.53 -1.96 -4.24
N LEU A 85 -10.63 -0.65 -4.09
CA LEU A 85 -11.86 -0.03 -3.57
C LEU A 85 -12.94 0.00 -4.66
N PRO A 86 -14.23 -0.14 -4.30
CA PRO A 86 -15.32 -0.14 -5.29
C PRO A 86 -15.30 1.06 -6.23
N ARG A 87 -14.96 2.25 -5.71
CA ARG A 87 -14.86 3.49 -6.48
C ARG A 87 -13.75 3.50 -7.53
N ASP A 88 -12.74 2.64 -7.37
CA ASP A 88 -11.56 2.59 -8.24
C ASP A 88 -11.71 1.51 -9.34
N LEU A 89 -12.63 0.55 -9.17
CA LEU A 89 -12.90 -0.52 -10.14
C LEU A 89 -13.11 -0.03 -11.57
N PRO A 90 -13.94 1.03 -11.83
CA PRO A 90 -14.20 1.48 -13.18
C PRO A 90 -12.96 2.04 -13.91
N ARG A 91 -11.90 2.34 -13.18
CA ARG A 91 -10.63 2.87 -13.72
C ARG A 91 -9.56 1.82 -13.91
N ARG A 92 -9.83 0.58 -13.47
CA ARG A 92 -8.89 -0.54 -13.56
C ARG A 92 -9.14 -1.32 -14.82
N THR A 93 -8.08 -1.67 -15.51
CA THR A 93 -8.13 -2.43 -16.76
C THR A 93 -7.38 -3.75 -16.68
N ASP A 94 -6.42 -3.84 -15.76
CA ASP A 94 -5.53 -4.97 -15.61
C ASP A 94 -5.14 -5.24 -14.16
N MET A 95 -4.50 -6.38 -13.93
CA MET A 95 -4.00 -6.82 -12.64
C MET A 95 -2.72 -7.65 -12.83
N LEU A 96 -1.96 -7.87 -11.77
CA LEU A 96 -0.80 -8.75 -11.82
C LEU A 96 -1.23 -10.17 -12.18
N ARG A 97 -0.46 -10.81 -13.07
CA ARG A 97 -0.75 -12.20 -13.45
C ARG A 97 -0.76 -13.12 -12.24
N GLY A 98 -1.85 -13.86 -12.07
CA GLY A 98 -2.04 -14.80 -10.95
C GLY A 98 -2.52 -14.16 -9.66
N ALA A 99 -2.84 -12.88 -9.66
CA ALA A 99 -3.48 -12.24 -8.52
C ALA A 99 -4.98 -12.57 -8.47
N SER A 100 -5.55 -12.52 -7.26
CA SER A 100 -6.99 -12.48 -7.03
C SER A 100 -7.40 -11.11 -6.49
N MET A 101 -8.54 -10.61 -6.95
CA MET A 101 -9.01 -9.29 -6.54
C MET A 101 -10.00 -9.39 -5.37
N HIS A 102 -9.80 -8.56 -4.37
CA HIS A 102 -10.63 -8.54 -3.17
C HIS A 102 -10.99 -7.13 -2.73
N ALA A 103 -12.20 -6.97 -2.18
CA ALA A 103 -12.58 -5.74 -1.50
C ALA A 103 -11.88 -5.66 -0.13
N PRO A 104 -11.21 -4.55 0.20
CA PRO A 104 -10.55 -4.40 1.50
C PRO A 104 -11.51 -4.58 2.69
N ALA A 105 -12.73 -4.08 2.56
CA ALA A 105 -13.77 -4.20 3.59
C ALA A 105 -14.23 -5.65 3.85
N ALA A 106 -14.01 -6.56 2.90
CA ALA A 106 -14.37 -7.97 3.02
C ALA A 106 -13.22 -8.84 3.58
N LEU A 107 -12.12 -8.23 4.05
CA LEU A 107 -10.97 -8.95 4.57
C LEU A 107 -11.32 -10.07 5.57
N PRO A 108 -12.19 -9.87 6.57
CA PRO A 108 -12.54 -10.93 7.50
C PRO A 108 -13.14 -12.19 6.84
N ARG A 109 -13.74 -12.04 5.66
CA ARG A 109 -14.39 -13.14 4.92
C ARG A 109 -13.44 -13.92 4.03
N TRP A 110 -12.59 -13.20 3.28
CA TRP A 110 -11.67 -13.87 2.36
C TRP A 110 -10.37 -14.34 3.01
N VAL A 111 -9.95 -13.76 4.12
CA VAL A 111 -8.71 -14.15 4.83
C VAL A 111 -8.74 -15.61 5.29
N GLU A 112 -9.89 -16.11 5.69
CA GLU A 112 -10.05 -17.51 6.15
C GLU A 112 -9.80 -18.53 5.02
N LYS A 113 -9.86 -18.09 3.77
CA LYS A 113 -9.63 -18.93 2.59
C LYS A 113 -8.15 -18.96 2.16
N LEU A 114 -7.29 -18.12 2.77
CA LEU A 114 -5.88 -18.04 2.42
C LEU A 114 -5.08 -19.14 3.10
N SER A 115 -4.20 -19.80 2.33
CA SER A 115 -3.19 -20.70 2.90
C SER A 115 -2.15 -19.89 3.68
N ARG A 116 -1.68 -20.45 4.80
CA ARG A 116 -0.61 -19.88 5.62
C ARG A 116 0.78 -20.41 5.22
N ASP A 117 0.84 -21.38 4.32
CA ASP A 117 2.08 -22.05 3.92
C ASP A 117 2.87 -21.23 2.90
N ARG A 118 2.27 -20.21 2.35
CA ARG A 118 2.85 -19.36 1.30
C ARG A 118 2.87 -17.89 1.74
N PRO A 119 3.93 -17.14 1.40
CA PRO A 119 3.95 -15.71 1.60
C PRO A 119 2.81 -15.03 0.82
N VAL A 120 2.31 -13.93 1.35
CA VAL A 120 1.22 -13.15 0.75
C VAL A 120 1.76 -11.79 0.35
N VAL A 121 1.57 -11.41 -0.90
CA VAL A 121 1.87 -10.05 -1.36
C VAL A 121 0.58 -9.33 -1.69
N VAL A 122 0.35 -8.23 -1.00
CA VAL A 122 -0.84 -7.39 -1.14
C VAL A 122 -0.48 -6.13 -1.90
N TYR A 123 -1.28 -5.75 -2.86
CA TYR A 123 -1.09 -4.49 -3.57
C TYR A 123 -2.43 -3.77 -3.81
N CYS A 124 -2.34 -2.49 -4.05
CA CYS A 124 -3.41 -1.64 -4.54
C CYS A 124 -2.85 -0.76 -5.67
N ILE A 125 -3.52 0.32 -6.03
CA ILE A 125 -3.05 1.20 -7.13
C ILE A 125 -1.68 1.81 -6.81
N CYS A 126 -1.54 2.45 -5.64
CA CYS A 126 -0.34 3.22 -5.26
C CYS A 126 0.51 2.57 -4.16
N GLY A 127 0.10 1.43 -3.60
CA GLY A 127 0.86 0.73 -2.54
C GLY A 127 0.93 1.45 -1.19
N PHE A 128 -0.07 2.28 -0.86
CA PHE A 128 -0.10 3.05 0.38
C PHE A 128 -1.08 2.50 1.42
N GLN A 129 -2.10 3.27 1.76
CA GLN A 129 -2.98 3.04 2.89
C GLN A 129 -3.74 1.71 2.82
N VAL A 130 -4.33 1.39 1.68
CA VAL A 130 -5.20 0.20 1.53
C VAL A 130 -4.41 -1.09 1.74
N SER A 131 -3.32 -1.26 0.99
CA SER A 131 -2.45 -2.44 1.11
C SER A 131 -1.71 -2.50 2.44
N GLY A 132 -1.26 -1.34 2.97
CA GLY A 132 -0.58 -1.27 4.26
C GLY A 132 -1.46 -1.70 5.43
N THR A 133 -2.71 -1.23 5.49
CA THR A 133 -3.68 -1.63 6.53
C THR A 133 -3.96 -3.13 6.45
N ALA A 134 -4.19 -3.66 5.25
CA ALA A 134 -4.45 -5.08 5.07
C ALA A 134 -3.26 -5.95 5.48
N VAL A 135 -2.03 -5.55 5.14
CA VAL A 135 -0.81 -6.27 5.56
C VAL A 135 -0.68 -6.29 7.07
N THR A 136 -0.94 -5.18 7.75
CA THR A 136 -0.91 -5.12 9.22
C THR A 136 -1.87 -6.14 9.82
N GLU A 137 -3.10 -6.19 9.34
CA GLU A 137 -4.11 -7.13 9.83
C GLU A 137 -3.76 -8.58 9.50
N LEU A 138 -3.25 -8.86 8.29
CA LEU A 138 -2.79 -10.21 7.91
C LEU A 138 -1.65 -10.70 8.80
N ARG A 139 -0.67 -9.84 9.08
CA ARG A 139 0.45 -10.18 9.97
C ARG A 139 0.00 -10.41 11.41
N GLN A 140 -0.94 -9.63 11.93
CA GLN A 140 -1.56 -9.88 13.24
C GLN A 140 -2.25 -11.24 13.31
N ARG A 141 -2.76 -11.74 12.19
CA ARG A 141 -3.37 -13.08 12.06
C ARG A 141 -2.35 -14.19 11.76
N GLY A 142 -1.05 -13.88 11.73
CA GLY A 142 0.05 -14.84 11.57
C GLY A 142 0.40 -15.18 10.12
N TYR A 143 -0.02 -14.38 9.13
CA TYR A 143 0.42 -14.53 7.74
C TYR A 143 1.77 -13.85 7.51
N ASP A 144 2.65 -14.45 6.69
CA ASP A 144 3.82 -13.77 6.12
C ASP A 144 3.35 -12.85 4.99
N ALA A 145 2.86 -11.67 5.35
CA ALA A 145 2.28 -10.71 4.42
C ALA A 145 3.19 -9.50 4.21
N ARG A 146 3.29 -9.05 2.94
CA ARG A 146 4.05 -7.88 2.52
C ARG A 146 3.24 -7.01 1.57
N ALA A 147 3.41 -5.70 1.66
CA ALA A 147 2.83 -4.74 0.72
C ALA A 147 3.78 -4.45 -0.44
N LEU A 148 3.28 -4.50 -1.66
CA LEU A 148 4.04 -4.07 -2.84
C LEU A 148 4.21 -2.56 -2.82
N VAL A 149 5.45 -2.11 -2.72
CA VAL A 149 5.80 -0.68 -2.75
C VAL A 149 5.39 -0.09 -4.09
N GLY A 150 4.66 1.04 -4.07
CA GLY A 150 4.15 1.68 -5.27
C GLY A 150 3.00 0.95 -5.98
N GLY A 151 2.56 -0.20 -5.45
CA GLY A 151 1.43 -0.97 -5.97
C GLY A 151 1.56 -1.36 -7.43
N ILE A 152 0.42 -1.49 -8.14
CA ILE A 152 0.43 -1.83 -9.57
C ILE A 152 1.12 -0.75 -10.42
N THR A 153 1.15 0.50 -9.96
CA THR A 153 1.85 1.58 -10.67
C THR A 153 3.35 1.32 -10.76
N ALA A 154 3.99 0.89 -9.66
CA ALA A 154 5.41 0.51 -9.69
C ALA A 154 5.64 -0.76 -10.52
N TRP A 155 4.70 -1.71 -10.47
CA TRP A 155 4.78 -2.92 -11.30
C TRP A 155 4.77 -2.60 -12.81
N HIS A 156 3.91 -1.68 -13.24
CA HIS A 156 3.92 -1.18 -14.61
C HIS A 156 5.24 -0.48 -14.97
N ALA A 157 5.78 0.32 -14.07
CA ALA A 157 7.01 1.08 -14.30
C ALA A 157 8.22 0.19 -14.62
N ILE A 158 8.28 -1.03 -14.04
CA ILE A 158 9.35 -2.02 -14.32
C ILE A 158 9.00 -2.98 -15.47
N GLY A 159 7.90 -2.77 -16.19
CA GLY A 159 7.43 -3.67 -17.23
C GLY A 159 6.99 -5.04 -16.70
N GLY A 160 6.40 -5.08 -15.53
CA GLY A 160 5.87 -6.29 -14.93
C GLY A 160 4.68 -6.85 -15.71
N THR A 161 4.57 -8.19 -15.78
CA THR A 161 3.52 -8.85 -16.56
C THR A 161 2.15 -8.70 -15.89
N THR A 162 1.19 -8.17 -16.64
CA THR A 162 -0.22 -8.05 -16.25
C THR A 162 -1.13 -8.91 -17.12
N VAL A 163 -2.36 -9.08 -16.68
CA VAL A 163 -3.46 -9.72 -17.41
C VAL A 163 -4.70 -8.83 -17.32
N PRO A 164 -5.68 -8.98 -18.20
CA PRO A 164 -6.95 -8.28 -18.06
C PRO A 164 -7.54 -8.45 -16.68
N LEU A 165 -8.23 -7.42 -16.19
CA LEU A 165 -8.85 -7.41 -14.88
C LEU A 165 -9.85 -8.57 -14.74
N ASP A 166 -9.69 -9.38 -13.69
CA ASP A 166 -10.63 -10.42 -13.30
C ASP A 166 -11.25 -10.06 -11.94
N THR A 167 -12.54 -9.80 -11.95
CA THR A 167 -13.32 -9.46 -10.75
C THR A 167 -14.10 -10.65 -10.19
N SER A 168 -13.87 -11.86 -10.67
CA SER A 168 -14.63 -13.07 -10.27
C SER A 168 -14.52 -13.38 -8.78
N THR A 169 -13.40 -13.00 -8.15
CA THR A 169 -13.18 -13.16 -6.70
C THR A 169 -13.57 -11.94 -5.87
N TYR A 170 -14.05 -10.88 -6.51
CA TYR A 170 -14.37 -9.62 -5.84
C TYR A 170 -15.71 -9.72 -5.12
N GLU A 171 -15.64 -9.86 -3.79
CA GLU A 171 -16.81 -9.81 -2.93
C GLU A 171 -17.06 -8.35 -2.50
N HIS A 172 -18.21 -7.80 -2.89
CA HIS A 172 -18.66 -6.50 -2.39
C HIS A 172 -18.87 -6.59 -0.88
N GLY A 173 -18.22 -5.67 -0.13
CA GLY A 173 -18.31 -5.60 1.33
C GLY A 173 -19.69 -5.20 1.84
#